data_5fb22fef101c821b4b33582c8d1d5853
#
_entry.id   5fb22fef101c821b4b33582c8d1d5853
#
_cell.length_a   1.000
_cell.length_b   1.000
_cell.length_c   1.000
_cell.angle_alpha   90.00
_cell.angle_beta   90.00
_cell.angle_gamma   90.00
#
_symmetry.space_group_name_H-M   'P 1'
#
loop_
_entity.id
_entity.type
_entity.pdbx_description
1 polymer ?
#
loop_
_entity_poly.entity_id
_entity_poly.type
_entity_poly.pdbx_seq_one_letter_code
_entity_poly.pdbx_strand_id
1 'polypeptide(L)'
;MSNQSIKYGILLTKEQLDFLKDDRQGFHRMTAFDTFVSMASTKPIVYQKTGFSASLSIGQFAISTVELSALWKCDRKTAAKVVELFNQVGILSTERNNRTSVHTILCIAFWYVDGIKEAIKNPFYNRQAVTSATQEKLVSDVPSETVYSSGGSYCLLAPKYHGNK
;
A
#
# COMPACT_ATOMS: atom_id res chain seq x y z
N MET A 1 23.29 16.55 -8.72
CA MET A 1 21.86 16.12 -8.73
C MET A 1 21.41 16.04 -7.30
N SER A 2 20.45 16.84 -6.93
CA SER A 2 19.87 16.73 -5.60
C SER A 2 19.08 15.43 -5.52
N ASN A 3 19.55 14.47 -4.72
CA ASN A 3 18.76 13.31 -4.37
C ASN A 3 17.56 13.77 -3.55
N GLN A 4 16.45 13.98 -4.23
CA GLN A 4 15.20 14.32 -3.59
C GLN A 4 14.75 13.12 -2.77
N SER A 5 14.77 13.23 -1.46
CA SER A 5 14.34 12.17 -0.58
C SER A 5 12.83 12.03 -0.62
N ILE A 6 12.35 10.82 -0.79
CA ILE A 6 10.92 10.50 -0.79
C ILE A 6 10.64 9.55 0.37
N LYS A 7 9.67 9.91 1.20
CA LYS A 7 9.18 9.04 2.29
C LYS A 7 7.77 8.57 1.96
N TYR A 8 7.48 7.34 2.27
CA TYR A 8 6.21 6.69 1.93
C TYR A 8 5.39 6.41 3.19
N GLY A 9 4.14 6.79 3.18
CA GLY A 9 3.16 6.31 4.15
C GLY A 9 2.49 5.05 3.63
N ILE A 10 3.02 3.89 3.95
CA ILE A 10 2.54 2.60 3.47
C ILE A 10 1.74 1.92 4.58
N LEU A 11 0.54 1.47 4.27
CA LEU A 11 -0.32 0.74 5.19
C LEU A 11 -0.65 -0.62 4.58
N LEU A 12 -0.23 -1.67 5.25
CA LEU A 12 -0.44 -3.05 4.84
C LEU A 12 -1.22 -3.80 5.91
N THR A 13 -2.14 -4.64 5.48
CA THR A 13 -2.74 -5.63 6.37
C THR A 13 -1.72 -6.72 6.72
N LYS A 14 -2.00 -7.47 7.77
CA LYS A 14 -1.16 -8.61 8.15
C LYS A 14 -1.02 -9.62 7.00
N GLU A 15 -2.11 -9.87 6.30
CA GLU A 15 -2.14 -10.77 5.14
C GLU A 15 -1.25 -10.25 3.99
N GLN A 16 -1.34 -8.95 3.68
CA GLN A 16 -0.49 -8.33 2.66
C GLN A 16 1.00 -8.40 3.04
N LEU A 17 1.31 -8.17 4.31
CA LEU A 17 2.68 -8.26 4.79
C LEU A 17 3.22 -9.70 4.72
N ASP A 18 2.42 -10.68 5.10
CA ASP A 18 2.79 -12.09 5.01
C ASP A 18 2.95 -12.53 3.54
N PHE A 19 2.09 -12.03 2.66
CA PHE A 19 2.23 -12.24 1.22
C PHE A 19 3.57 -11.73 0.69
N LEU A 20 4.01 -10.54 1.11
CA LEU A 20 5.27 -9.95 0.66
C LEU A 20 6.50 -10.72 1.13
N LYS A 21 6.42 -11.39 2.27
CA LYS A 21 7.50 -12.19 2.84
C LYS A 21 7.66 -13.56 2.18
N ASP A 22 6.68 -14.00 1.43
CA ASP A 22 6.64 -15.37 0.90
C ASP A 22 7.43 -15.46 -0.41
N ASP A 23 8.59 -16.10 -0.36
CA ASP A 23 9.49 -16.30 -1.49
C ASP A 23 9.40 -17.71 -2.09
N ARG A 24 8.41 -18.51 -1.70
CA ARG A 24 8.31 -19.93 -2.10
C ARG A 24 8.24 -20.19 -3.59
N GLN A 25 7.98 -19.22 -4.40
CA GLN A 25 7.85 -19.38 -5.86
C GLN A 25 9.09 -18.95 -6.64
N GLY A 26 10.23 -18.79 -5.99
CA GLY A 26 11.49 -18.44 -6.64
C GLY A 26 11.57 -17.01 -7.17
N PHE A 27 10.60 -16.17 -6.83
CA PHE A 27 10.59 -14.76 -7.15
C PHE A 27 10.37 -13.94 -5.88
N HIS A 28 11.26 -12.99 -5.64
CA HIS A 28 11.17 -12.13 -4.47
C HIS A 28 10.06 -11.09 -4.64
N ARG A 29 8.94 -11.29 -3.96
CA ARG A 29 7.79 -10.38 -4.03
C ARG A 29 8.11 -8.98 -3.55
N MET A 30 9.04 -8.83 -2.61
CA MET A 30 9.54 -7.51 -2.20
C MET A 30 10.21 -6.75 -3.34
N THR A 31 10.86 -7.42 -4.27
CA THR A 31 11.44 -6.78 -5.47
C THR A 31 10.34 -6.19 -6.36
N ALA A 32 9.26 -6.92 -6.56
CA ALA A 32 8.11 -6.41 -7.29
C ALA A 32 7.45 -5.24 -6.55
N PHE A 33 7.28 -5.37 -5.26
CA PHE A 33 6.71 -4.31 -4.41
C PHE A 33 7.53 -3.02 -4.50
N ASP A 34 8.84 -3.12 -4.35
CA ASP A 34 9.75 -1.98 -4.49
C ASP A 34 9.62 -1.32 -5.87
N THR A 35 9.55 -2.13 -6.92
CA THR A 35 9.33 -1.63 -8.29
C THR A 35 8.04 -0.82 -8.38
N PHE A 36 6.92 -1.34 -7.89
CA PHE A 36 5.63 -0.67 -7.95
C PHE A 36 5.58 0.61 -7.12
N VAL A 37 6.14 0.58 -5.92
CA VAL A 37 6.25 1.75 -5.05
C VAL A 37 7.07 2.85 -5.70
N SER A 38 8.21 2.49 -6.30
CA SER A 38 9.12 3.43 -6.94
C SER A 38 8.56 4.03 -8.22
N MET A 39 7.71 3.31 -8.94
CA MET A 39 7.12 3.76 -10.20
C MET A 39 5.87 4.62 -10.01
N ALA A 40 5.21 4.53 -8.87
CA ALA A 40 3.97 5.26 -8.61
C ALA A 40 4.19 6.77 -8.69
N SER A 41 3.40 7.45 -9.51
CA SER A 41 3.55 8.89 -9.73
C SER A 41 3.10 9.69 -8.52
N THR A 42 3.88 10.70 -8.15
CA THR A 42 3.53 11.64 -7.08
C THR A 42 2.83 12.90 -7.60
N LYS A 43 2.63 12.99 -8.91
CA LYS A 43 1.93 14.09 -9.57
C LYS A 43 1.17 13.56 -10.78
N PRO A 44 0.12 14.25 -11.23
CA PRO A 44 -0.54 13.88 -12.49
C PRO A 44 0.45 14.05 -13.66
N ILE A 45 0.51 13.06 -14.52
CA ILE A 45 1.38 13.04 -15.71
C ILE A 45 0.64 12.48 -16.91
N VAL A 46 1.08 12.85 -18.10
CA VAL A 46 0.64 12.21 -19.34
C VAL A 46 1.73 11.22 -19.76
N TYR A 47 1.41 9.95 -19.71
CA TYR A 47 2.30 8.90 -20.18
C TYR A 47 2.09 8.67 -21.67
N GLN A 48 3.16 8.73 -22.42
CA GLN A 48 3.13 8.51 -23.86
C GLN A 48 4.16 7.45 -24.26
N LYS A 49 3.72 6.50 -25.03
CA LYS A 49 4.55 5.49 -25.67
C LYS A 49 4.00 5.25 -27.07
N THR A 50 4.82 4.82 -28.00
CA THR A 50 4.41 4.59 -29.39
C THR A 50 3.07 3.87 -29.48
N GLY A 51 2.06 4.56 -29.94
CA GLY A 51 0.70 4.04 -30.10
C GLY A 51 -0.11 3.88 -28.80
N PHE A 52 0.34 4.48 -27.68
CA PHE A 52 -0.41 4.50 -26.44
C PHE A 52 -0.20 5.82 -25.70
N SER A 53 -1.28 6.41 -25.25
CA SER A 53 -1.25 7.59 -24.38
C SER A 53 -2.29 7.42 -23.28
N ALA A 54 -1.90 7.76 -22.06
CA ALA A 54 -2.79 7.74 -20.88
C ALA A 54 -2.47 8.88 -19.93
N SER A 55 -3.52 9.47 -19.37
CA SER A 55 -3.38 10.39 -18.25
C SER A 55 -3.30 9.58 -16.96
N LEU A 56 -2.19 9.70 -16.26
CA LEU A 56 -1.95 9.00 -15.00
C LEU A 56 -2.15 9.97 -13.84
N SER A 57 -2.91 9.55 -12.87
CA SER A 57 -3.10 10.27 -11.61
C SER A 57 -2.00 9.93 -10.61
N ILE A 58 -1.99 10.65 -9.49
CA ILE A 58 -1.13 10.31 -8.35
C ILE A 58 -1.40 8.86 -7.92
N GLY A 59 -0.36 8.09 -7.71
CA GLY A 59 -0.46 6.68 -7.33
C GLY A 59 -0.60 5.70 -8.50
N GLN A 60 -0.59 6.21 -9.72
CA GLN A 60 -0.64 5.38 -10.93
C GLN A 60 0.68 5.35 -11.67
N PHE A 61 0.90 4.29 -12.41
CA PHE A 61 2.02 4.13 -13.33
C PHE A 61 1.62 3.20 -14.49
N ALA A 62 2.33 3.30 -15.60
CA ALA A 62 2.07 2.48 -16.77
C ALA A 62 3.32 1.67 -17.13
N ILE A 63 3.15 0.36 -17.25
CA ILE A 63 4.21 -0.56 -17.66
C ILE A 63 3.59 -1.82 -18.23
N SER A 64 4.21 -2.38 -19.25
CA SER A 64 3.77 -3.65 -19.85
C SER A 64 4.39 -4.85 -19.12
N THR A 65 3.75 -6.00 -19.23
CA THR A 65 4.29 -7.26 -18.70
C THR A 65 5.65 -7.62 -19.32
N VAL A 66 5.87 -7.23 -20.57
CA VAL A 66 7.15 -7.45 -21.25
C VAL A 66 8.26 -6.62 -20.60
N GLU A 67 7.98 -5.36 -20.32
CA GLU A 67 8.94 -4.48 -19.62
C GLU A 67 9.21 -4.97 -18.20
N LEU A 68 8.18 -5.39 -17.47
CA LEU A 68 8.35 -5.99 -16.16
C LEU A 68 9.22 -7.26 -16.19
N SER A 69 8.99 -8.12 -17.16
CA SER A 69 9.79 -9.34 -17.30
C SER A 69 11.26 -9.05 -17.57
N ALA A 70 11.54 -8.03 -18.39
CA ALA A 70 12.89 -7.58 -18.64
C ALA A 70 13.54 -6.96 -17.41
N LEU A 71 12.79 -6.13 -16.68
CA LEU A 71 13.26 -5.47 -15.46
C LEU A 71 13.58 -6.47 -14.36
N TRP A 72 12.71 -7.47 -14.17
CA TRP A 72 12.86 -8.49 -13.13
C TRP A 72 13.70 -9.68 -13.58
N LYS A 73 14.17 -9.71 -14.83
CA LYS A 73 14.94 -10.81 -15.40
C LYS A 73 14.24 -12.17 -15.25
N CYS A 74 12.96 -12.19 -15.51
CA CYS A 74 12.13 -13.39 -15.46
C CYS A 74 11.35 -13.56 -16.75
N ASP A 75 10.70 -14.71 -16.91
CA ASP A 75 9.85 -14.92 -18.08
C ASP A 75 8.53 -14.11 -17.96
N ARG A 76 7.89 -13.89 -19.09
CA ARG A 76 6.68 -13.08 -19.19
C ARG A 76 5.50 -13.68 -18.41
N LYS A 77 5.41 -15.00 -18.31
CA LYS A 77 4.34 -15.67 -17.56
C LYS A 77 4.51 -15.43 -16.05
N THR A 78 5.73 -15.50 -15.57
CA THR A 78 6.07 -15.20 -14.18
C THR A 78 5.74 -13.74 -13.85
N ALA A 79 6.14 -12.79 -14.70
CA ALA A 79 5.81 -11.38 -14.49
C ALA A 79 4.29 -11.15 -14.44
N ALA A 80 3.53 -11.73 -15.36
CA ALA A 80 2.08 -11.64 -15.40
C ALA A 80 1.43 -12.23 -14.14
N LYS A 81 1.92 -13.38 -13.69
CA LYS A 81 1.43 -14.04 -12.47
C LYS A 81 1.70 -13.21 -11.22
N VAL A 82 2.87 -12.61 -11.13
CA VAL A 82 3.21 -11.73 -9.99
C VAL A 82 2.26 -10.54 -9.94
N VAL A 83 2.02 -9.85 -11.05
CA VAL A 83 1.06 -8.74 -11.11
C VAL A 83 -0.34 -9.21 -10.66
N GLU A 84 -0.78 -10.37 -11.12
CA GLU A 84 -2.08 -10.93 -10.74
C GLU A 84 -2.18 -11.20 -9.23
N LEU A 85 -1.16 -11.78 -8.64
CA LEU A 85 -1.11 -12.03 -7.20
C LEU A 85 -1.19 -10.72 -6.40
N PHE A 86 -0.50 -9.66 -6.83
CA PHE A 86 -0.57 -8.33 -6.20
C PHE A 86 -1.97 -7.71 -6.32
N ASN A 87 -2.69 -7.96 -7.42
CA ASN A 87 -4.09 -7.56 -7.55
C ASN A 87 -4.98 -8.35 -6.59
N GLN A 88 -4.78 -9.64 -6.47
CA GLN A 88 -5.59 -10.52 -5.61
C GLN A 88 -5.50 -10.13 -4.13
N VAL A 89 -4.33 -9.72 -3.66
CA VAL A 89 -4.15 -9.30 -2.26
C VAL A 89 -4.50 -7.84 -2.01
N GLY A 90 -4.91 -7.11 -3.04
CA GLY A 90 -5.36 -5.72 -2.90
C GLY A 90 -4.24 -4.70 -2.70
N ILE A 91 -3.01 -5.02 -3.04
CA ILE A 91 -1.90 -4.04 -3.05
C ILE A 91 -1.92 -3.21 -4.32
N LEU A 92 -2.33 -3.82 -5.42
CA LEU A 92 -2.33 -3.23 -6.74
C LEU A 92 -3.70 -3.39 -7.40
N SER A 93 -4.08 -2.46 -8.25
CA SER A 93 -5.19 -2.59 -9.20
C SER A 93 -4.67 -2.36 -10.61
N THR A 94 -4.99 -3.22 -11.54
CA THR A 94 -4.44 -3.17 -12.90
C THR A 94 -5.55 -3.08 -13.93
N GLU A 95 -5.49 -2.04 -14.75
CA GLU A 95 -6.30 -1.90 -15.96
C GLU A 95 -5.45 -2.31 -17.17
N ARG A 96 -5.88 -3.39 -17.83
CA ARG A 96 -5.16 -3.94 -18.97
C ARG A 96 -5.62 -3.27 -20.26
N ASN A 97 -4.66 -2.89 -21.08
CA ASN A 97 -4.88 -2.44 -22.44
C ASN A 97 -4.04 -3.30 -23.39
N ASN A 98 -4.37 -3.28 -24.67
CA ASN A 98 -3.70 -4.11 -25.68
C ASN A 98 -2.19 -3.89 -25.81
N ARG A 99 -1.68 -2.73 -25.41
CA ARG A 99 -0.27 -2.36 -25.58
C ARG A 99 0.50 -2.21 -24.28
N THR A 100 -0.18 -1.78 -23.23
CA THR A 100 0.42 -1.62 -21.92
C THR A 100 -0.67 -1.73 -20.85
N SER A 101 -0.27 -1.74 -19.59
CA SER A 101 -1.23 -1.75 -18.48
C SER A 101 -1.01 -0.52 -17.62
N VAL A 102 -2.10 0.02 -17.11
CA VAL A 102 -2.08 1.05 -16.09
C VAL A 102 -2.30 0.39 -14.73
N HIS A 103 -1.40 0.62 -13.83
CA HIS A 103 -1.42 0.08 -12.49
C HIS A 103 -1.66 1.19 -11.48
N THR A 104 -2.47 0.91 -10.48
CA THR A 104 -2.76 1.82 -9.37
C THR A 104 -2.30 1.16 -8.08
N ILE A 105 -1.44 1.84 -7.31
CA ILE A 105 -1.02 1.32 -6.02
C ILE A 105 -2.02 1.73 -4.94
N LEU A 106 -2.49 0.75 -4.17
CA LEU A 106 -3.58 0.93 -3.22
C LEU A 106 -3.13 1.05 -1.77
N CYS A 107 -1.94 0.56 -1.45
CA CYS A 107 -1.43 0.51 -0.08
C CYS A 107 -0.65 1.75 0.37
N ILE A 108 -0.32 2.66 -0.54
CA ILE A 108 0.34 3.91 -0.17
C ILE A 108 -0.74 4.95 0.13
N ALA A 109 -0.73 5.49 1.34
CA ALA A 109 -1.66 6.53 1.74
C ALA A 109 -1.18 7.92 1.30
N PHE A 110 0.12 8.16 1.40
CA PHE A 110 0.71 9.46 1.08
C PHE A 110 2.22 9.36 0.82
N TRP A 111 2.76 10.41 0.22
CA TRP A 111 4.19 10.62 0.03
C TRP A 111 4.62 11.94 0.67
N TYR A 112 5.81 11.97 1.26
CA TYR A 112 6.52 13.20 1.56
C TYR A 112 7.71 13.33 0.63
N VAL A 113 7.76 14.42 -0.11
CA VAL A 113 8.85 14.72 -1.04
C VAL A 113 9.60 15.93 -0.50
N ASP A 114 10.91 15.85 -0.45
CA ASP A 114 11.74 16.95 0.04
C ASP A 114 11.46 18.22 -0.76
N GLY A 115 11.33 19.34 -0.04
CA GLY A 115 10.97 20.63 -0.63
C GLY A 115 9.46 20.89 -0.77
N ILE A 116 8.63 19.89 -0.50
CA ILE A 116 7.17 20.03 -0.46
C ILE A 116 6.72 19.97 0.99
N LYS A 117 6.04 21.03 1.44
CA LYS A 117 5.63 21.14 2.86
C LYS A 117 4.51 20.21 3.27
N GLU A 118 3.65 19.84 2.32
CA GLU A 118 2.49 19.02 2.60
C GLU A 118 2.62 17.63 2.03
N ALA A 119 2.03 16.65 2.70
CA ALA A 119 1.97 15.28 2.21
C ALA A 119 1.13 15.20 0.93
N ILE A 120 1.65 14.51 -0.07
CA ILE A 120 0.91 14.20 -1.30
C ILE A 120 0.03 12.99 -1.01
N LYS A 121 -1.28 13.18 -1.02
CA LYS A 121 -2.23 12.11 -0.73
C LYS A 121 -2.50 11.26 -1.96
N ASN A 122 -2.62 9.96 -1.75
CA ASN A 122 -3.03 9.02 -2.78
C ASN A 122 -4.57 8.98 -2.87
N PRO A 123 -5.17 9.41 -3.98
CA PRO A 123 -6.63 9.41 -4.10
C PRO A 123 -7.23 8.00 -4.15
N PHE A 124 -6.44 7.00 -4.48
CA PHE A 124 -6.87 5.60 -4.59
C PHE A 124 -6.70 4.79 -3.31
N TYR A 125 -6.12 5.39 -2.27
CA TYR A 125 -5.98 4.71 -1.00
C TYR A 125 -7.35 4.49 -0.36
N ASN A 126 -7.75 3.23 -0.25
CA ASN A 126 -9.05 2.87 0.30
C ASN A 126 -9.01 2.82 1.84
N ARG A 127 -9.25 3.97 2.44
CA ARG A 127 -9.26 4.14 3.89
C ARG A 127 -10.50 3.48 4.55
N GLN A 128 -11.58 3.30 3.82
CA GLN A 128 -12.83 2.82 4.38
C GLN A 128 -12.81 1.34 4.78
N ALA A 129 -12.12 0.52 4.02
CA ALA A 129 -12.02 -0.91 4.31
C ALA A 129 -11.26 -1.19 5.62
N VAL A 130 -10.25 -0.39 5.91
CA VAL A 130 -9.45 -0.53 7.14
C VAL A 130 -10.20 0.03 8.35
N THR A 131 -10.91 1.13 8.17
CA THR A 131 -11.61 1.81 9.26
C THR A 131 -12.82 1.02 9.75
N SER A 132 -13.59 0.42 8.85
CA SER A 132 -14.77 -0.33 9.26
C SER A 132 -14.42 -1.59 10.07
N ALA A 133 -13.44 -2.36 9.62
CA ALA A 133 -13.01 -3.55 10.35
C ALA A 133 -12.45 -3.21 11.73
N THR A 134 -11.69 -2.13 11.83
CA THR A 134 -11.10 -1.71 13.10
C THR A 134 -12.14 -1.14 14.06
N GLN A 135 -13.12 -0.39 13.54
CA GLN A 135 -14.18 0.17 14.37
C GLN A 135 -15.13 -0.91 14.92
N GLU A 136 -15.51 -1.87 14.09
CA GLU A 136 -16.34 -2.97 14.55
C GLU A 136 -15.67 -3.76 15.68
N LYS A 137 -14.38 -4.05 15.51
CA LYS A 137 -13.63 -4.76 16.53
C LYS A 137 -13.51 -3.97 17.84
N LEU A 138 -13.23 -2.67 17.74
CA LEU A 138 -13.14 -1.81 18.92
C LEU A 138 -14.47 -1.69 19.65
N VAL A 139 -15.57 -1.58 18.93
CA VAL A 139 -16.89 -1.48 19.53
C VAL A 139 -17.29 -2.77 20.22
N SER A 140 -16.95 -3.91 19.65
CA SER A 140 -17.26 -5.20 20.27
C SER A 140 -16.44 -5.48 21.53
N ASP A 141 -15.22 -4.97 21.60
CA ASP A 141 -14.33 -5.25 22.71
C ASP A 141 -14.48 -4.26 23.87
N VAL A 142 -15.17 -3.14 23.69
CA VAL A 142 -15.38 -2.16 24.73
C VAL A 142 -16.66 -2.46 25.49
N PRO A 143 -16.60 -2.74 26.79
CA PRO A 143 -17.80 -2.92 27.60
C PRO A 143 -18.60 -1.62 27.64
N SER A 144 -19.90 -1.74 27.49
CA SER A 144 -20.80 -0.59 27.55
C SER A 144 -20.77 0.15 28.87
N GLU A 145 -20.28 -0.50 29.89
CA GLU A 145 -20.18 0.06 31.22
C GLU A 145 -18.97 0.94 31.42
N THR A 146 -18.10 1.01 30.48
CA THR A 146 -16.91 1.80 30.62
C THR A 146 -17.27 3.25 30.54
N VAL A 147 -17.97 3.69 31.48
CA VAL A 147 -18.31 5.10 31.59
C VAL A 147 -17.15 5.81 32.16
N TYR A 148 -16.64 6.71 31.47
CA TYR A 148 -15.53 7.50 31.92
C TYR A 148 -16.01 8.70 32.69
N SER A 149 -16.93 8.47 33.51
CA SER A 149 -17.52 9.56 34.27
C SER A 149 -16.49 10.33 35.06
N SER A 150 -15.48 9.68 35.54
CA SER A 150 -14.42 10.35 36.22
C SER A 150 -13.11 10.00 35.59
N GLY A 151 -12.48 10.95 35.05
CA GLY A 151 -11.26 10.75 34.31
C GLY A 151 -10.10 10.16 35.09
N GLY A 152 -10.17 10.13 36.38
CA GLY A 152 -9.10 9.60 37.23
C GLY A 152 -9.10 8.10 37.39
N SER A 153 -10.18 7.45 37.09
CA SER A 153 -10.34 6.05 37.46
C SER A 153 -9.38 5.09 36.79
N TYR A 154 -8.96 5.38 35.62
CA TYR A 154 -8.04 4.47 34.96
C TYR A 154 -6.62 4.51 35.51
N CYS A 155 -6.27 5.56 36.17
CA CYS A 155 -4.99 5.60 36.85
C CYS A 155 -4.89 4.57 37.96
N LEU A 156 -6.02 4.10 38.42
CA LEU A 156 -6.08 3.12 39.49
C LEU A 156 -5.88 1.69 39.03
N LEU A 157 -5.81 1.49 37.75
CA LEU A 157 -5.58 0.15 37.22
C LEU A 157 -4.17 -0.36 37.47
N ALA A 158 -3.23 0.52 37.54
CA ALA A 158 -1.85 0.14 37.74
C ALA A 158 -1.63 -0.63 39.07
N PRO A 159 -2.23 -0.25 40.14
CA PRO A 159 -2.01 -0.96 41.36
C PRO A 159 -2.47 -2.40 41.41
N LYS A 160 -3.25 -2.81 40.48
CA LYS A 160 -3.74 -4.19 40.48
C LYS A 160 -2.67 -5.25 40.31
N TYR A 161 -1.53 -4.83 39.86
CA TYR A 161 -0.46 -5.77 39.69
C TYR A 161 0.25 -6.15 40.98
N HIS A 162 0.08 -5.40 42.00
CA HIS A 162 0.79 -5.75 43.19
C HIS A 162 -0.01 -6.59 44.10
N GLY A 163 -1.20 -6.86 43.76
CA GLY A 163 -1.98 -7.75 44.60
C GLY A 163 -1.46 -9.14 44.71
N ASN A 164 -0.47 -9.46 43.93
CA ASN A 164 -0.02 -10.73 43.97
C ASN A 164 1.19 -10.86 44.73
N LYS A 165 1.17 -11.42 45.64
CA LYS A 165 2.29 -11.94 46.35
C LYS A 165 2.29 -13.46 46.32
#